data_ad990b7002cb22d40c8597de779b2501
#
_entry.id   ad990b7002cb22d40c8597de779b2501
#
_cell.length_a   1.000
_cell.length_b   1.000
_cell.length_c   1.000
_cell.angle_alpha   90.00
_cell.angle_beta   90.00
_cell.angle_gamma   90.00
#
_symmetry.space_group_name_H-M   'P 1'
#
loop_
_entity.id
_entity.type
_entity.pdbx_description
1 polymer ?
#
loop_
_entity_poly.entity_id
_entity_poly.type
_entity_poly.pdbx_seq_one_letter_code
_entity_poly.pdbx_strand_id
1 'polypeptide(L)'
;FILNTNIHNSMKKRICILGSTGSIGTQAIDVIEQHSDLYEAYVLTAYNNAELVISQARRLKPEVVVIANEAKYETVRDALSDLPIKVYAGAKALCEVVQDDNVDIVLASMVGFAGLEPTIAAIKAKKAIALANKETLVVAGDLITRLANEYKVPILPVDSEHSAIFQCLEPGNKIDKILLTCSGGPFRRFTKEQIQHVTKDDALAHPTWNMGAKITIDSATLMNKGFEVIEARWLFGVRPEQIQVVIHPQSVIHSAIQFEDGAVKAQLGVPDMRLPIQYAFSFPRRLPLNGERLDLFSLKDLTFERPDTERFPCLRLAYESLHQGGNMPCIVNAANEVVNRAFLEDRISYPKIAQIIEKTMEKIPFSTDSSLECYLSTDHMAREYAKRLI
;
A
#
# COMPACT_ATOMS: atom_id res chain seq x y z
N PHE A 1 -14.26 4.30 33.28
CA PHE A 1 -15.57 4.00 32.67
C PHE A 1 -15.41 2.72 31.85
N ILE A 2 -15.82 1.60 32.45
CA ILE A 2 -15.87 0.29 31.75
C ILE A 2 -17.17 0.29 30.96
N LEU A 3 -17.09 0.44 29.65
CA LEU A 3 -18.19 0.14 28.75
C LEU A 3 -18.31 -1.39 28.66
N ASN A 4 -19.31 -1.93 29.34
CA ASN A 4 -19.81 -3.29 29.12
C ASN A 4 -20.32 -3.39 27.68
N THR A 5 -19.51 -3.89 26.77
CA THR A 5 -19.97 -4.27 25.43
C THR A 5 -20.47 -5.72 25.52
N ASN A 6 -21.79 -5.86 25.53
CA ASN A 6 -22.45 -7.14 25.28
C ASN A 6 -21.84 -7.78 24.03
N ILE A 7 -21.30 -8.97 24.20
CA ILE A 7 -20.90 -9.84 23.08
C ILE A 7 -22.21 -10.30 22.41
N HIS A 8 -22.68 -9.48 21.47
CA HIS A 8 -23.65 -10.00 20.51
C HIS A 8 -22.92 -11.02 19.62
N ASN A 9 -23.55 -12.15 19.41
CA ASN A 9 -23.20 -13.20 18.48
C ASN A 9 -23.12 -12.59 17.06
N SER A 10 -22.02 -11.87 16.75
CA SER A 10 -21.85 -11.21 15.46
C SER A 10 -21.38 -12.28 14.46
N MET A 11 -22.08 -12.40 13.34
CA MET A 11 -21.57 -13.18 12.21
C MET A 11 -20.14 -12.79 11.91
N LYS A 12 -19.29 -13.75 11.53
CA LYS A 12 -17.91 -13.50 11.13
C LYS A 12 -17.88 -12.47 9.99
N LYS A 13 -16.94 -11.54 10.05
CA LYS A 13 -16.71 -10.63 8.91
C LYS A 13 -16.05 -11.40 7.77
N ARG A 14 -16.62 -11.26 6.58
CA ARG A 14 -16.18 -11.89 5.35
C ARG A 14 -15.22 -10.99 4.60
N ILE A 15 -14.00 -11.46 4.45
CA ILE A 15 -12.89 -10.70 3.87
C ILE A 15 -12.67 -11.15 2.42
N CYS A 16 -12.68 -10.18 1.50
CA CYS A 16 -12.18 -10.35 0.15
C CYS A 16 -10.71 -9.91 0.11
N ILE A 17 -9.80 -10.80 -0.25
CA ILE A 17 -8.36 -10.51 -0.32
C ILE A 17 -7.95 -10.34 -1.78
N LEU A 18 -7.75 -9.10 -2.21
CA LEU A 18 -7.17 -8.81 -3.52
C LEU A 18 -5.64 -8.97 -3.43
N GLY A 19 -5.12 -10.08 -3.97
CA GLY A 19 -3.70 -10.42 -3.91
C GLY A 19 -3.31 -11.29 -2.71
N SER A 20 -4.04 -12.38 -2.47
CA SER A 20 -3.83 -13.30 -1.32
C SER A 20 -2.46 -13.98 -1.30
N THR A 21 -1.81 -14.10 -2.44
CA THR A 21 -0.49 -14.74 -2.59
C THR A 21 0.69 -13.77 -2.42
N GLY A 22 0.42 -12.47 -2.29
CA GLY A 22 1.43 -11.45 -2.01
C GLY A 22 1.83 -11.40 -0.53
N SER A 23 2.85 -10.59 -0.22
CA SER A 23 3.36 -10.44 1.16
C SER A 23 2.28 -9.99 2.15
N ILE A 24 1.44 -9.03 1.78
CA ILE A 24 0.33 -8.56 2.62
C ILE A 24 -0.78 -9.61 2.70
N GLY A 25 -1.14 -10.23 1.57
CA GLY A 25 -2.20 -11.23 1.52
C GLY A 25 -1.91 -12.47 2.37
N THR A 26 -0.68 -12.97 2.36
CA THR A 26 -0.27 -14.11 3.20
C THR A 26 -0.30 -13.77 4.69
N GLN A 27 0.09 -12.57 5.08
CA GLN A 27 0.02 -12.10 6.47
C GLN A 27 -1.43 -11.82 6.90
N ALA A 28 -2.29 -11.37 5.97
CA ALA A 28 -3.72 -11.23 6.25
C ALA A 28 -4.39 -12.58 6.52
N ILE A 29 -4.00 -13.62 5.80
CA ILE A 29 -4.46 -14.99 6.06
C ILE A 29 -4.03 -15.45 7.46
N ASP A 30 -2.79 -15.19 7.88
CA ASP A 30 -2.34 -15.50 9.24
C ASP A 30 -3.22 -14.78 10.29
N VAL A 31 -3.52 -13.50 10.09
CA VAL A 31 -4.44 -12.74 10.98
C VAL A 31 -5.83 -13.37 11.02
N ILE A 32 -6.38 -13.77 9.87
CA ILE A 32 -7.71 -14.41 9.78
C ILE A 32 -7.70 -15.76 10.53
N GLU A 33 -6.64 -16.55 10.39
CA GLU A 33 -6.51 -17.84 11.08
C GLU A 33 -6.36 -17.67 12.59
N GLN A 34 -5.64 -16.64 13.07
CA GLN A 34 -5.54 -16.33 14.50
C GLN A 34 -6.88 -15.91 15.12
N HIS A 35 -7.79 -15.36 14.31
CA HIS A 35 -9.11 -14.88 14.72
C HIS A 35 -10.23 -15.52 13.88
N SER A 36 -10.15 -16.82 13.69
CA SER A 36 -11.12 -17.59 12.89
C SER A 36 -12.55 -17.60 13.43
N ASP A 37 -12.73 -17.16 14.66
CA ASP A 37 -14.04 -16.89 15.29
C ASP A 37 -14.66 -15.55 14.82
N LEU A 38 -13.84 -14.58 14.38
CA LEU A 38 -14.26 -13.23 13.98
C LEU A 38 -14.22 -13.01 12.46
N TYR A 39 -13.35 -13.71 11.75
CA TYR A 39 -13.09 -13.50 10.33
C TYR A 39 -13.15 -14.79 9.53
N GLU A 40 -13.51 -14.66 8.26
CA GLU A 40 -13.34 -15.71 7.25
C GLU A 40 -12.79 -15.11 5.95
N ALA A 41 -11.91 -15.86 5.28
CA ALA A 41 -11.45 -15.53 3.94
C ALA A 41 -12.51 -15.98 2.93
N TYR A 42 -13.37 -15.05 2.49
CA TYR A 42 -14.50 -15.32 1.63
C TYR A 42 -14.14 -15.34 0.14
N VAL A 43 -13.27 -14.43 -0.27
CA VAL A 43 -12.71 -14.37 -1.64
C VAL A 43 -11.19 -14.32 -1.57
N LEU A 44 -10.54 -15.20 -2.33
CA LEU A 44 -9.08 -15.16 -2.54
C LEU A 44 -8.77 -14.85 -3.98
N THR A 45 -7.85 -13.91 -4.22
CA THR A 45 -7.41 -13.61 -5.59
C THR A 45 -5.89 -13.68 -5.74
N ALA A 46 -5.43 -14.09 -6.90
CA ALA A 46 -4.01 -14.07 -7.28
C ALA A 46 -3.84 -13.65 -8.73
N TYR A 47 -2.66 -13.15 -9.10
CA TYR A 47 -2.36 -12.87 -10.50
C TYR A 47 -1.85 -14.12 -11.22
N ASN A 48 -0.66 -14.62 -10.84
CA ASN A 48 0.01 -15.75 -11.51
C ASN A 48 0.24 -16.97 -10.63
N ASN A 49 0.24 -16.80 -9.30
CA ASN A 49 0.65 -17.85 -8.38
C ASN A 49 -0.51 -18.84 -8.12
N ALA A 50 -0.77 -19.68 -9.12
CA ALA A 50 -1.82 -20.69 -9.06
C ALA A 50 -1.57 -21.71 -7.95
N GLU A 51 -0.33 -22.15 -7.76
CA GLU A 51 0.02 -23.14 -6.73
C GLU A 51 -0.32 -22.67 -5.33
N LEU A 52 0.10 -21.45 -4.98
CA LEU A 52 -0.15 -20.92 -3.65
C LEU A 52 -1.64 -20.61 -3.41
N VAL A 53 -2.35 -20.03 -4.41
CA VAL A 53 -3.79 -19.76 -4.23
C VAL A 53 -4.61 -21.04 -4.11
N ILE A 54 -4.25 -22.12 -4.82
CA ILE A 54 -4.86 -23.45 -4.67
C ILE A 54 -4.64 -23.99 -3.24
N SER A 55 -3.39 -23.91 -2.75
CA SER A 55 -3.05 -24.33 -1.38
C SER A 55 -3.83 -23.53 -0.33
N GLN A 56 -3.92 -22.22 -0.48
CA GLN A 56 -4.73 -21.34 0.39
C GLN A 56 -6.21 -21.73 0.33
N ALA A 57 -6.75 -21.93 -0.87
CA ALA A 57 -8.16 -22.26 -1.07
C ALA A 57 -8.55 -23.63 -0.47
N ARG A 58 -7.69 -24.64 -0.61
CA ARG A 58 -7.93 -25.95 0.01
C ARG A 58 -7.95 -25.89 1.53
N ARG A 59 -7.11 -25.04 2.12
CA ARG A 59 -7.03 -24.85 3.58
C ARG A 59 -8.18 -24.00 4.13
N LEU A 60 -8.45 -22.85 3.51
CA LEU A 60 -9.39 -21.85 4.02
C LEU A 60 -10.82 -22.05 3.54
N LYS A 61 -11.01 -22.81 2.44
CA LYS A 61 -12.30 -23.10 1.80
C LYS A 61 -13.13 -21.83 1.54
N PRO A 62 -12.59 -20.83 0.80
CA PRO A 62 -13.33 -19.64 0.44
C PRO A 62 -14.54 -19.99 -0.44
N GLU A 63 -15.50 -19.08 -0.55
CA GLU A 63 -16.61 -19.21 -1.52
C GLU A 63 -16.10 -19.01 -2.96
N VAL A 64 -15.13 -18.10 -3.14
CA VAL A 64 -14.66 -17.71 -4.48
C VAL A 64 -13.14 -17.63 -4.54
N VAL A 65 -12.58 -18.09 -5.66
CA VAL A 65 -11.19 -17.87 -6.05
C VAL A 65 -11.13 -17.17 -7.42
N VAL A 66 -10.29 -16.15 -7.55
CA VAL A 66 -10.02 -15.49 -8.84
C VAL A 66 -8.55 -15.59 -9.18
N ILE A 67 -8.24 -16.07 -10.38
CA ILE A 67 -6.89 -16.01 -10.96
C ILE A 67 -6.89 -14.97 -12.10
N ALA A 68 -6.18 -13.84 -11.92
CA ALA A 68 -6.24 -12.75 -12.90
C ALA A 68 -5.57 -13.10 -14.24
N ASN A 69 -4.55 -13.94 -14.23
CA ASN A 69 -4.00 -14.51 -15.45
C ASN A 69 -4.88 -15.64 -15.98
N GLU A 70 -5.63 -15.34 -17.03
CA GLU A 70 -6.57 -16.29 -17.66
C GLU A 70 -5.92 -17.58 -18.12
N ALA A 71 -4.64 -17.57 -18.51
CA ALA A 71 -3.90 -18.78 -18.89
C ALA A 71 -3.74 -19.80 -17.75
N LYS A 72 -3.99 -19.40 -16.49
CA LYS A 72 -3.95 -20.27 -15.31
C LYS A 72 -5.34 -20.75 -14.86
N TYR A 73 -6.40 -20.33 -15.54
CA TYR A 73 -7.78 -20.61 -15.13
C TYR A 73 -8.05 -22.11 -14.99
N GLU A 74 -7.77 -22.89 -16.03
CA GLU A 74 -8.03 -24.34 -16.02
C GLU A 74 -7.25 -25.06 -14.91
N THR A 75 -5.98 -24.66 -14.71
CA THR A 75 -5.16 -25.24 -13.64
C THR A 75 -5.80 -25.05 -12.27
N VAL A 76 -6.31 -23.83 -11.98
CA VAL A 76 -6.92 -23.53 -10.68
C VAL A 76 -8.29 -24.19 -10.56
N ARG A 77 -9.13 -24.11 -11.61
CA ARG A 77 -10.47 -24.71 -11.64
C ARG A 77 -10.41 -26.23 -11.39
N ASP A 78 -9.56 -26.92 -12.14
CA ASP A 78 -9.47 -28.38 -12.08
C ASP A 78 -8.91 -28.86 -10.73
N ALA A 79 -7.92 -28.11 -10.19
CA ALA A 79 -7.35 -28.39 -8.87
C ALA A 79 -8.33 -28.16 -7.70
N LEU A 80 -9.40 -27.41 -7.88
CA LEU A 80 -10.42 -27.12 -6.87
C LEU A 80 -11.79 -27.74 -7.18
N SER A 81 -11.89 -28.57 -8.23
CA SER A 81 -13.14 -29.14 -8.72
C SER A 81 -13.84 -30.08 -7.74
N ASP A 82 -13.12 -30.63 -6.76
CA ASP A 82 -13.63 -31.48 -5.68
C ASP A 82 -14.20 -30.67 -4.48
N LEU A 83 -14.11 -29.36 -4.51
CA LEU A 83 -14.59 -28.45 -3.47
C LEU A 83 -15.72 -27.54 -3.99
N PRO A 84 -16.64 -27.08 -3.14
CA PRO A 84 -17.72 -26.18 -3.53
C PRO A 84 -17.22 -24.74 -3.68
N ILE A 85 -16.12 -24.53 -4.41
CA ILE A 85 -15.46 -23.23 -4.61
C ILE A 85 -15.71 -22.78 -6.04
N LYS A 86 -16.23 -21.55 -6.21
CA LYS A 86 -16.37 -20.92 -7.53
C LYS A 86 -15.03 -20.37 -7.98
N VAL A 87 -14.61 -20.69 -9.19
CA VAL A 87 -13.35 -20.20 -9.76
C VAL A 87 -13.63 -19.31 -10.96
N TYR A 88 -13.07 -18.11 -10.95
CA TYR A 88 -13.16 -17.13 -12.03
C TYR A 88 -11.78 -16.69 -12.47
N ALA A 89 -11.69 -16.03 -13.64
CA ALA A 89 -10.43 -15.52 -14.18
C ALA A 89 -10.59 -14.13 -14.80
N GLY A 90 -9.44 -13.45 -14.92
CA GLY A 90 -9.32 -12.16 -15.57
C GLY A 90 -9.56 -10.95 -14.68
N ALA A 91 -9.19 -9.77 -15.20
CA ALA A 91 -9.27 -8.51 -14.47
C ALA A 91 -10.73 -8.09 -14.16
N LYS A 92 -11.65 -8.39 -15.06
CA LYS A 92 -13.09 -8.09 -14.88
C LYS A 92 -13.66 -8.82 -13.67
N ALA A 93 -13.29 -10.10 -13.48
CA ALA A 93 -13.73 -10.89 -12.35
C ALA A 93 -13.29 -10.28 -11.00
N LEU A 94 -12.11 -9.62 -10.94
CA LEU A 94 -11.67 -8.92 -9.73
C LEU A 94 -12.62 -7.78 -9.34
N CYS A 95 -13.14 -7.04 -10.33
CA CYS A 95 -14.11 -5.97 -10.08
C CYS A 95 -15.51 -6.51 -9.73
N GLU A 96 -15.87 -7.71 -10.20
CA GLU A 96 -17.16 -8.33 -9.92
C GLU A 96 -17.22 -8.93 -8.51
N VAL A 97 -16.18 -9.68 -8.10
CA VAL A 97 -16.19 -10.39 -6.80
C VAL A 97 -16.15 -9.46 -5.59
N VAL A 98 -15.56 -8.27 -5.71
CA VAL A 98 -15.55 -7.28 -4.62
C VAL A 98 -16.94 -6.70 -4.35
N GLN A 99 -17.88 -6.85 -5.27
CA GLN A 99 -19.25 -6.34 -5.16
C GLN A 99 -20.21 -7.34 -4.53
N ASP A 100 -19.80 -8.60 -4.28
CA ASP A 100 -20.65 -9.63 -3.66
C ASP A 100 -21.23 -9.12 -2.34
N ASP A 101 -22.54 -9.25 -2.17
CA ASP A 101 -23.27 -8.74 -1.00
C ASP A 101 -22.75 -9.32 0.32
N ASN A 102 -22.17 -10.51 0.28
CA ASN A 102 -21.61 -11.17 1.46
C ASN A 102 -20.21 -10.68 1.85
N VAL A 103 -19.53 -9.89 1.03
CA VAL A 103 -18.24 -9.30 1.39
C VAL A 103 -18.45 -8.10 2.32
N ASP A 104 -17.80 -8.12 3.48
CA ASP A 104 -17.84 -7.01 4.45
C ASP A 104 -16.66 -6.06 4.29
N ILE A 105 -15.45 -6.61 4.06
CA ILE A 105 -14.21 -5.85 3.94
C ILE A 105 -13.45 -6.34 2.72
N VAL A 106 -12.94 -5.40 1.93
CA VAL A 106 -12.00 -5.67 0.84
C VAL A 106 -10.60 -5.24 1.29
N LEU A 107 -9.68 -6.20 1.40
CA LEU A 107 -8.26 -5.93 1.54
C LEU A 107 -7.68 -5.66 0.15
N ALA A 108 -7.43 -4.40 -0.15
CA ALA A 108 -6.81 -3.96 -1.39
C ALA A 108 -5.29 -4.07 -1.28
N SER A 109 -4.72 -5.24 -1.61
CA SER A 109 -3.28 -5.53 -1.50
C SER A 109 -2.62 -5.93 -2.82
N MET A 110 -3.22 -5.57 -3.94
CA MET A 110 -2.61 -5.66 -5.26
C MET A 110 -1.48 -4.63 -5.38
N VAL A 111 -0.47 -4.93 -6.19
CA VAL A 111 0.67 -4.03 -6.41
C VAL A 111 0.39 -3.09 -7.58
N GLY A 112 0.71 -1.81 -7.41
CA GLY A 112 0.68 -0.82 -8.49
C GLY A 112 -0.72 -0.42 -8.92
N PHE A 113 -0.81 0.09 -10.16
CA PHE A 113 -2.01 0.65 -10.77
C PHE A 113 -3.21 -0.32 -10.82
N ALA A 114 -2.94 -1.63 -10.94
CA ALA A 114 -3.98 -2.66 -11.12
C ALA A 114 -5.02 -2.74 -9.98
N GLY A 115 -4.71 -2.18 -8.81
CA GLY A 115 -5.64 -2.13 -7.67
C GLY A 115 -6.72 -1.05 -7.77
N LEU A 116 -6.61 -0.09 -8.71
CA LEU A 116 -7.48 1.08 -8.78
C LEU A 116 -8.95 0.71 -9.09
N GLU A 117 -9.20 0.03 -10.21
CA GLU A 117 -10.57 -0.29 -10.65
C GLU A 117 -11.30 -1.23 -9.68
N PRO A 118 -10.69 -2.32 -9.15
CA PRO A 118 -11.35 -3.14 -8.13
C PRO A 118 -11.66 -2.36 -6.85
N THR A 119 -10.79 -1.43 -6.43
CA THR A 119 -11.07 -0.58 -5.27
C THR A 119 -12.24 0.37 -5.51
N ILE A 120 -12.34 0.98 -6.69
CA ILE A 120 -13.50 1.80 -7.08
C ILE A 120 -14.78 0.97 -7.08
N ALA A 121 -14.74 -0.24 -7.63
CA ALA A 121 -15.90 -1.15 -7.65
C ALA A 121 -16.36 -1.51 -6.22
N ALA A 122 -15.42 -1.80 -5.33
CA ALA A 122 -15.70 -2.10 -3.93
C ALA A 122 -16.33 -0.90 -3.19
N ILE A 123 -15.81 0.32 -3.40
CA ILE A 123 -16.36 1.55 -2.82
C ILE A 123 -17.80 1.77 -3.29
N LYS A 124 -18.06 1.66 -4.60
CA LYS A 124 -19.42 1.80 -5.17
C LYS A 124 -20.39 0.75 -4.63
N ALA A 125 -19.90 -0.45 -4.33
CA ALA A 125 -20.65 -1.52 -3.67
C ALA A 125 -20.73 -1.36 -2.13
N LYS A 126 -20.25 -0.22 -1.59
CA LYS A 126 -20.28 0.14 -0.16
C LYS A 126 -19.53 -0.84 0.74
N LYS A 127 -18.45 -1.44 0.24
CA LYS A 127 -17.57 -2.33 1.04
C LYS A 127 -16.54 -1.50 1.79
N ALA A 128 -16.28 -1.83 3.05
CA ALA A 128 -15.16 -1.22 3.79
C ALA A 128 -13.83 -1.61 3.14
N ILE A 129 -12.92 -0.64 3.01
CA ILE A 129 -11.63 -0.86 2.36
C ILE A 129 -10.51 -0.89 3.40
N ALA A 130 -9.80 -2.01 3.49
CA ALA A 130 -8.50 -2.11 4.16
C ALA A 130 -7.44 -1.86 3.07
N LEU A 131 -6.87 -0.66 3.03
CA LEU A 131 -6.04 -0.20 1.92
C LEU A 131 -4.56 -0.44 2.21
N ALA A 132 -3.97 -1.40 1.50
CA ALA A 132 -2.52 -1.65 1.46
C ALA A 132 -1.88 -1.16 0.15
N ASN A 133 -2.66 -1.04 -0.92
CA ASN A 133 -2.21 -0.55 -2.22
C ASN A 133 -2.21 0.98 -2.24
N LYS A 134 -1.09 1.57 -1.85
CA LYS A 134 -0.92 3.04 -1.80
C LYS A 134 -1.06 3.69 -3.18
N GLU A 135 -0.67 2.99 -4.23
CA GLU A 135 -0.73 3.49 -5.59
C GLU A 135 -2.15 3.91 -6.01
N THR A 136 -3.18 3.29 -5.44
CA THR A 136 -4.58 3.71 -5.64
C THR A 136 -4.81 5.18 -5.26
N LEU A 137 -4.29 5.62 -4.11
CA LEU A 137 -4.38 7.02 -3.67
C LEU A 137 -3.35 7.92 -4.34
N VAL A 138 -2.19 7.41 -4.72
CA VAL A 138 -1.21 8.16 -5.49
C VAL A 138 -1.77 8.54 -6.85
N VAL A 139 -2.36 7.58 -7.55
CA VAL A 139 -2.88 7.77 -8.92
C VAL A 139 -4.13 8.63 -8.95
N ALA A 140 -5.10 8.35 -8.09
CA ALA A 140 -6.44 8.88 -8.17
C ALA A 140 -7.03 9.25 -6.79
N GLY A 141 -6.21 9.83 -5.91
CA GLY A 141 -6.60 10.07 -4.52
C GLY A 141 -7.81 10.98 -4.35
N ASP A 142 -7.97 11.99 -5.20
CA ASP A 142 -9.15 12.88 -5.22
C ASP A 142 -10.42 12.11 -5.63
N LEU A 143 -10.35 11.27 -6.66
CA LEU A 143 -11.45 10.43 -7.10
C LEU A 143 -11.84 9.42 -6.00
N ILE A 144 -10.86 8.72 -5.45
CA ILE A 144 -11.08 7.70 -4.40
C ILE A 144 -11.68 8.31 -3.14
N THR A 145 -11.14 9.42 -2.65
CA THR A 145 -11.66 10.08 -1.45
C THR A 145 -13.04 10.69 -1.67
N ARG A 146 -13.30 11.26 -2.85
CA ARG A 146 -14.63 11.73 -3.23
C ARG A 146 -15.65 10.59 -3.25
N LEU A 147 -15.35 9.47 -3.90
CA LEU A 147 -16.23 8.30 -3.93
C LEU A 147 -16.44 7.70 -2.54
N ALA A 148 -15.39 7.57 -1.73
CA ALA A 148 -15.50 7.07 -0.37
C ALA A 148 -16.45 7.93 0.48
N ASN A 149 -16.37 9.25 0.34
CA ASN A 149 -17.27 10.19 1.02
C ASN A 149 -18.72 10.08 0.49
N GLU A 150 -18.90 10.02 -0.82
CA GLU A 150 -20.21 9.90 -1.46
C GLU A 150 -20.94 8.62 -1.04
N TYR A 151 -20.23 7.48 -1.07
CA TYR A 151 -20.78 6.18 -0.70
C TYR A 151 -20.71 5.88 0.80
N LYS A 152 -20.10 6.78 1.59
CA LYS A 152 -19.89 6.66 3.05
C LYS A 152 -19.12 5.39 3.43
N VAL A 153 -18.08 5.09 2.68
CA VAL A 153 -17.22 3.93 2.85
C VAL A 153 -15.98 4.31 3.65
N PRO A 154 -15.65 3.62 4.74
CA PRO A 154 -14.40 3.83 5.44
C PRO A 154 -13.22 3.26 4.63
N ILE A 155 -12.14 4.06 4.54
CA ILE A 155 -10.84 3.61 4.05
C ILE A 155 -9.93 3.50 5.26
N LEU A 156 -9.53 2.27 5.60
CA LEU A 156 -8.70 1.95 6.76
C LEU A 156 -7.28 1.64 6.28
N PRO A 157 -6.27 2.40 6.69
CA PRO A 157 -4.91 2.22 6.19
C PRO A 157 -4.28 0.93 6.73
N VAL A 158 -3.62 0.21 5.84
CA VAL A 158 -2.83 -0.99 6.13
C VAL A 158 -1.34 -0.72 5.98
N ASP A 159 -0.93 0.25 5.15
CA ASP A 159 0.46 0.69 5.12
C ASP A 159 0.91 1.07 6.54
N SER A 160 2.08 0.59 6.97
CA SER A 160 2.51 0.64 8.38
C SER A 160 2.56 2.06 8.94
N GLU A 161 3.09 3.00 8.17
CA GLU A 161 3.21 4.40 8.56
C GLU A 161 1.84 5.09 8.65
N HIS A 162 0.96 4.83 7.68
CA HIS A 162 -0.39 5.40 7.66
C HIS A 162 -1.28 4.79 8.75
N SER A 163 -1.14 3.49 8.99
CA SER A 163 -1.78 2.85 10.14
C SER A 163 -1.31 3.46 11.47
N ALA A 164 0.00 3.73 11.59
CA ALA A 164 0.56 4.39 12.78
C ALA A 164 -0.02 5.79 12.98
N ILE A 165 -0.09 6.60 11.92
CA ILE A 165 -0.71 7.93 11.96
C ILE A 165 -2.19 7.81 12.35
N PHE A 166 -2.94 6.90 11.71
CA PHE A 166 -4.34 6.65 12.01
C PHE A 166 -4.58 6.27 13.48
N GLN A 167 -3.68 5.46 14.07
CA GLN A 167 -3.73 5.08 15.47
C GLN A 167 -3.42 6.24 16.44
N CYS A 168 -2.76 7.30 15.95
CA CYS A 168 -2.41 8.48 16.74
C CYS A 168 -3.44 9.61 16.62
N LEU A 169 -4.42 9.50 15.71
CA LEU A 169 -5.45 10.53 15.55
C LEU A 169 -6.25 10.74 16.84
N GLU A 170 -6.60 11.97 17.11
CA GLU A 170 -7.50 12.38 18.18
C GLU A 170 -8.65 13.19 17.60
N PRO A 171 -9.90 12.71 17.70
CA PRO A 171 -11.04 13.41 17.14
C PRO A 171 -11.17 14.84 17.71
N GLY A 172 -11.35 15.81 16.81
CA GLY A 172 -11.51 17.22 17.20
C GLY A 172 -10.20 18.00 17.38
N ASN A 173 -9.04 17.32 17.41
CA ASN A 173 -7.74 17.98 17.51
C ASN A 173 -7.10 18.16 16.13
N LYS A 174 -6.55 19.35 15.91
CA LYS A 174 -5.93 19.68 14.62
C LYS A 174 -4.48 19.21 14.56
N ILE A 175 -4.14 18.69 13.39
CA ILE A 175 -2.79 18.26 13.05
C ILE A 175 -1.99 19.50 12.63
N ASP A 176 -0.90 19.80 13.34
CA ASP A 176 0.13 20.73 12.86
C ASP A 176 0.99 20.05 11.81
N LYS A 177 1.57 18.88 12.14
CA LYS A 177 2.40 18.09 11.22
C LYS A 177 2.19 16.61 11.38
N ILE A 178 2.34 15.91 10.26
CA ILE A 178 2.59 14.46 10.21
C ILE A 178 4.12 14.27 10.13
N LEU A 179 4.66 13.48 11.05
CA LEU A 179 6.06 13.06 11.06
C LEU A 179 6.12 11.65 10.47
N LEU A 180 6.31 11.59 9.15
CA LEU A 180 6.30 10.34 8.38
C LEU A 180 7.68 9.71 8.40
N THR A 181 7.87 8.64 9.18
CA THR A 181 9.18 8.01 9.34
C THR A 181 9.51 7.04 8.20
N CYS A 182 10.79 6.79 7.98
CA CYS A 182 11.32 5.74 7.11
C CYS A 182 12.70 5.28 7.56
N SER A 183 13.12 4.08 7.14
CA SER A 183 14.47 3.57 7.42
C SER A 183 15.57 4.36 6.72
N GLY A 184 15.24 5.06 5.62
CA GLY A 184 16.18 5.73 4.73
C GLY A 184 16.74 4.83 3.63
N GLY A 185 16.34 3.56 3.58
CA GLY A 185 16.77 2.59 2.57
C GLY A 185 18.23 2.14 2.69
N PRO A 186 18.69 1.24 1.79
CA PRO A 186 20.03 0.66 1.87
C PRO A 186 21.14 1.68 1.59
N PHE A 187 20.87 2.74 0.82
CA PHE A 187 21.88 3.71 0.38
C PHE A 187 21.96 4.97 1.25
N ARG A 188 21.31 4.99 2.40
CA ARG A 188 21.26 6.15 3.30
C ARG A 188 22.63 6.77 3.60
N ARG A 189 23.69 5.94 3.75
CA ARG A 189 25.05 6.37 4.06
C ARG A 189 25.97 6.49 2.85
N PHE A 190 25.48 6.20 1.64
CA PHE A 190 26.30 6.26 0.43
C PHE A 190 26.50 7.70 -0.02
N THR A 191 27.68 8.00 -0.57
CA THR A 191 27.94 9.29 -1.22
C THR A 191 27.23 9.39 -2.57
N LYS A 192 27.16 10.60 -3.16
CA LYS A 192 26.60 10.79 -4.51
C LYS A 192 27.32 9.93 -5.55
N GLU A 193 28.63 9.78 -5.43
CA GLU A 193 29.46 8.99 -6.34
C GLU A 193 29.16 7.49 -6.20
N GLN A 194 29.04 7.00 -4.97
CA GLN A 194 28.73 5.60 -4.71
C GLN A 194 27.36 5.22 -5.27
N ILE A 195 26.35 6.07 -5.10
CA ILE A 195 24.99 5.83 -5.61
C ILE A 195 24.94 5.70 -7.14
N GLN A 196 25.87 6.34 -7.88
CA GLN A 196 25.90 6.24 -9.34
C GLN A 196 26.17 4.82 -9.86
N HIS A 197 26.77 3.96 -9.04
CA HIS A 197 27.28 2.65 -9.43
C HIS A 197 26.58 1.47 -8.73
N VAL A 198 25.51 1.74 -7.96
CA VAL A 198 24.78 0.68 -7.26
C VAL A 198 24.03 -0.23 -8.24
N THR A 199 24.00 -1.50 -7.88
CA THR A 199 23.32 -2.55 -8.64
C THR A 199 21.92 -2.83 -8.06
N LYS A 200 21.12 -3.62 -8.76
CA LYS A 200 19.83 -4.10 -8.23
C LYS A 200 20.02 -4.95 -6.97
N ASP A 201 21.09 -5.75 -6.92
CA ASP A 201 21.34 -6.61 -5.75
C ASP A 201 21.66 -5.79 -4.51
N ASP A 202 22.44 -4.70 -4.67
CA ASP A 202 22.66 -3.72 -3.60
C ASP A 202 21.34 -3.09 -3.13
N ALA A 203 20.46 -2.74 -4.08
CA ALA A 203 19.17 -2.11 -3.80
C ALA A 203 18.18 -3.07 -3.14
N LEU A 204 18.22 -4.36 -3.48
CA LEU A 204 17.38 -5.40 -2.89
C LEU A 204 17.80 -5.81 -1.47
N ALA A 205 18.99 -5.45 -1.03
CA ALA A 205 19.51 -5.73 0.31
C ALA A 205 18.95 -4.73 1.35
N HIS A 206 17.61 -4.76 1.58
CA HIS A 206 16.99 -3.85 2.55
C HIS A 206 17.37 -4.20 3.99
N PRO A 207 17.80 -3.22 4.82
CA PRO A 207 18.39 -3.48 6.14
C PRO A 207 17.39 -3.98 7.20
N THR A 208 16.10 -3.72 7.06
CA THR A 208 15.10 -3.91 8.13
C THR A 208 13.91 -4.77 7.70
N TRP A 209 13.38 -4.57 6.49
CA TRP A 209 12.16 -5.19 6.03
C TRP A 209 12.41 -6.24 4.95
N ASN A 210 11.72 -7.38 5.04
CA ASN A 210 11.63 -8.34 3.95
C ASN A 210 10.37 -8.06 3.13
N MET A 211 10.55 -7.46 1.95
CA MET A 211 9.48 -6.96 1.11
C MET A 211 9.58 -7.50 -0.32
N GLY A 212 8.52 -7.29 -1.11
CA GLY A 212 8.56 -7.58 -2.55
C GLY A 212 9.59 -6.71 -3.28
N ALA A 213 10.10 -7.21 -4.42
CA ALA A 213 11.18 -6.56 -5.17
C ALA A 213 10.84 -5.10 -5.58
N LYS A 214 9.61 -4.85 -6.07
CA LYS A 214 9.18 -3.49 -6.50
C LYS A 214 9.30 -2.48 -5.37
N ILE A 215 8.70 -2.75 -4.22
CA ILE A 215 8.71 -1.82 -3.07
C ILE A 215 10.10 -1.68 -2.47
N THR A 216 10.96 -2.69 -2.57
CA THR A 216 12.35 -2.62 -2.10
C THR A 216 13.17 -1.63 -2.94
N ILE A 217 13.00 -1.63 -4.27
CA ILE A 217 13.61 -0.62 -5.14
C ILE A 217 13.03 0.78 -4.86
N ASP A 218 11.71 0.88 -4.66
CA ASP A 218 11.08 2.15 -4.28
C ASP A 218 11.60 2.68 -2.92
N SER A 219 11.91 1.79 -1.99
CA SER A 219 12.57 2.15 -0.72
C SER A 219 14.00 2.66 -0.95
N ALA A 220 14.76 1.98 -1.81
CA ALA A 220 16.14 2.36 -2.14
C ALA A 220 16.25 3.73 -2.80
N THR A 221 15.23 4.14 -3.55
CA THR A 221 15.15 5.46 -4.22
C THR A 221 14.44 6.53 -3.38
N LEU A 222 13.87 6.18 -2.24
CA LEU A 222 12.91 6.96 -1.45
C LEU A 222 11.61 7.30 -2.21
N MET A 223 11.34 6.68 -3.37
CA MET A 223 10.05 6.84 -4.05
C MET A 223 8.91 6.24 -3.22
N ASN A 224 9.15 5.12 -2.52
CA ASN A 224 8.16 4.57 -1.60
C ASN A 224 7.68 5.63 -0.60
N LYS A 225 8.63 6.34 0.02
CA LYS A 225 8.30 7.42 0.96
C LYS A 225 7.63 8.61 0.26
N GLY A 226 8.00 8.89 -0.97
CA GLY A 226 7.31 9.88 -1.80
C GLY A 226 5.83 9.52 -2.04
N PHE A 227 5.54 8.27 -2.37
CA PHE A 227 4.16 7.79 -2.52
C PHE A 227 3.38 7.84 -1.21
N GLU A 228 4.02 7.55 -0.11
CA GLU A 228 3.42 7.66 1.21
C GLU A 228 3.10 9.10 1.62
N VAL A 229 3.89 10.08 1.20
CA VAL A 229 3.55 11.51 1.34
C VAL A 229 2.25 11.83 0.61
N ILE A 230 2.10 11.35 -0.63
CA ILE A 230 0.89 11.56 -1.43
C ILE A 230 -0.31 10.84 -0.78
N GLU A 231 -0.14 9.60 -0.34
CA GLU A 231 -1.17 8.83 0.35
C GLU A 231 -1.63 9.52 1.64
N ALA A 232 -0.70 10.02 2.47
CA ALA A 232 -1.01 10.74 3.70
C ALA A 232 -1.85 11.99 3.46
N ARG A 233 -1.59 12.73 2.37
CA ARG A 233 -2.39 13.88 1.95
C ARG A 233 -3.87 13.52 1.81
N TRP A 234 -4.15 12.39 1.16
CA TRP A 234 -5.50 11.96 0.86
C TRP A 234 -6.20 11.30 2.05
N LEU A 235 -5.50 10.47 2.81
CA LEU A 235 -6.08 9.77 3.96
C LEU A 235 -6.41 10.73 5.11
N PHE A 236 -5.57 11.73 5.37
CA PHE A 236 -5.69 12.58 6.55
C PHE A 236 -6.12 14.01 6.25
N GLY A 237 -6.32 14.36 4.97
CA GLY A 237 -6.80 15.67 4.56
C GLY A 237 -5.84 16.84 4.90
N VAL A 238 -4.57 16.57 5.14
CA VAL A 238 -3.55 17.57 5.46
C VAL A 238 -2.94 18.19 4.21
N ARG A 239 -2.36 19.38 4.31
CA ARG A 239 -1.62 20.00 3.20
C ARG A 239 -0.25 19.35 3.04
N PRO A 240 0.35 19.38 1.83
CA PRO A 240 1.68 18.81 1.60
C PRO A 240 2.77 19.32 2.55
N GLU A 241 2.71 20.61 2.93
CA GLU A 241 3.67 21.27 3.83
C GLU A 241 3.57 20.76 5.28
N GLN A 242 2.45 20.14 5.64
CA GLN A 242 2.25 19.52 6.94
C GLN A 242 2.81 18.10 7.02
N ILE A 243 3.30 17.52 5.92
CA ILE A 243 3.86 16.17 5.90
C ILE A 243 5.38 16.28 5.86
N GLN A 244 6.02 15.91 6.95
CA GLN A 244 7.47 15.94 7.09
C GLN A 244 8.03 14.51 7.12
N VAL A 245 8.86 14.18 6.13
CA VAL A 245 9.60 12.92 6.12
C VAL A 245 10.75 12.97 7.10
N VAL A 246 10.87 11.92 7.91
CA VAL A 246 11.89 11.75 8.95
C VAL A 246 12.58 10.41 8.75
N ILE A 247 13.89 10.42 8.56
CA ILE A 247 14.67 9.18 8.51
C ILE A 247 14.87 8.68 9.94
N HIS A 248 14.39 7.47 10.21
CA HIS A 248 14.50 6.77 11.49
C HIS A 248 14.96 5.32 11.24
N PRO A 249 16.28 5.08 11.20
CA PRO A 249 16.83 3.79 10.75
C PRO A 249 16.40 2.58 11.55
N GLN A 250 16.12 2.77 12.84
CA GLN A 250 15.71 1.69 13.73
C GLN A 250 14.28 1.19 13.43
N SER A 251 13.47 1.99 12.73
CA SER A 251 12.08 1.67 12.36
C SER A 251 11.19 1.21 13.54
N VAL A 252 11.48 1.70 14.75
CA VAL A 252 10.70 1.43 15.96
C VAL A 252 9.51 2.36 16.06
N ILE A 253 9.72 3.66 15.75
CA ILE A 253 8.64 4.63 15.58
C ILE A 253 8.16 4.52 14.13
N HIS A 254 6.93 4.03 13.97
CA HIS A 254 6.35 3.83 12.64
C HIS A 254 5.79 5.09 12.01
N SER A 255 5.42 6.10 12.76
CA SER A 255 5.17 7.51 12.42
C SER A 255 4.53 8.22 13.60
N ALA A 256 4.36 9.53 13.51
CA ALA A 256 3.82 10.35 14.58
C ALA A 256 2.99 11.52 14.04
N ILE A 257 2.16 12.08 14.92
CA ILE A 257 1.43 13.34 14.70
C ILE A 257 1.95 14.36 15.70
N GLN A 258 2.25 15.55 15.23
CA GLN A 258 2.40 16.75 16.05
C GLN A 258 1.10 17.55 15.97
N PHE A 259 0.52 17.88 17.13
CA PHE A 259 -0.68 18.69 17.23
C PHE A 259 -0.34 20.18 17.35
N GLU A 260 -1.36 21.06 17.18
CA GLU A 260 -1.17 22.52 17.24
C GLU A 260 -0.65 23.01 18.61
N ASP A 261 -0.84 22.28 19.69
CA ASP A 261 -0.30 22.58 21.02
C ASP A 261 1.18 22.16 21.20
N GLY A 262 1.77 21.55 20.17
CA GLY A 262 3.14 21.06 20.17
C GLY A 262 3.32 19.62 20.69
N ALA A 263 2.26 18.98 21.20
CA ALA A 263 2.34 17.59 21.64
C ALA A 263 2.61 16.66 20.44
N VAL A 264 3.46 15.65 20.65
CA VAL A 264 3.76 14.63 19.64
C VAL A 264 3.28 13.28 20.13
N LYS A 265 2.45 12.61 19.33
CA LYS A 265 1.94 11.27 19.61
C LYS A 265 2.43 10.32 18.52
N ALA A 266 3.07 9.24 18.91
CA ALA A 266 3.70 8.27 18.02
C ALA A 266 3.22 6.85 18.30
N GLN A 267 3.15 6.02 17.25
CA GLN A 267 2.96 4.58 17.41
C GLN A 267 4.32 3.89 17.27
N LEU A 268 4.63 3.06 18.26
CA LEU A 268 5.85 2.28 18.33
C LEU A 268 5.51 0.79 18.25
N GLY A 269 6.42 0.00 17.68
CA GLY A 269 6.28 -1.45 17.62
C GLY A 269 7.47 -2.12 16.92
N VAL A 270 7.46 -3.44 16.92
CA VAL A 270 8.34 -4.21 16.02
C VAL A 270 7.81 -4.14 14.59
N PRO A 271 8.68 -4.26 13.57
CA PRO A 271 8.26 -4.29 12.17
C PRO A 271 7.45 -5.56 11.86
N ASP A 272 6.13 -5.48 11.92
CA ASP A 272 5.20 -6.58 11.64
C ASP A 272 3.93 -6.08 10.97
N MET A 273 3.73 -6.42 9.69
CA MET A 273 2.56 -5.99 8.92
C MET A 273 1.25 -6.60 9.41
N ARG A 274 1.27 -7.67 10.20
CA ARG A 274 0.06 -8.25 10.78
C ARG A 274 -0.65 -7.28 11.73
N LEU A 275 0.10 -6.42 12.41
CA LEU A 275 -0.47 -5.41 13.31
C LEU A 275 -1.38 -4.41 12.56
N PRO A 276 -0.93 -3.69 11.53
CA PRO A 276 -1.79 -2.78 10.78
C PRO A 276 -2.92 -3.50 10.03
N ILE A 277 -2.68 -4.70 9.49
CA ILE A 277 -3.71 -5.52 8.86
C ILE A 277 -4.83 -5.85 9.86
N GLN A 278 -4.45 -6.40 11.01
CA GLN A 278 -5.41 -6.75 12.07
C GLN A 278 -6.18 -5.52 12.54
N TYR A 279 -5.50 -4.39 12.74
CA TYR A 279 -6.16 -3.18 13.20
C TYR A 279 -7.17 -2.64 12.18
N ALA A 280 -6.85 -2.72 10.87
CA ALA A 280 -7.81 -2.36 9.83
C ALA A 280 -9.06 -3.27 9.84
N PHE A 281 -8.92 -4.58 10.12
CA PHE A 281 -10.06 -5.49 10.22
C PHE A 281 -10.88 -5.31 11.49
N SER A 282 -10.24 -4.95 12.60
CA SER A 282 -10.85 -4.91 13.94
C SER A 282 -11.26 -3.52 14.40
N PHE A 283 -10.85 -2.46 13.71
CA PHE A 283 -11.12 -1.08 14.14
C PHE A 283 -12.57 -0.88 14.61
N PRO A 284 -12.79 -0.21 15.75
CA PRO A 284 -11.81 0.49 16.61
C PRO A 284 -11.16 -0.39 17.71
N ARG A 285 -11.44 -1.69 17.74
CA ARG A 285 -10.94 -2.60 18.78
C ARG A 285 -9.52 -3.05 18.47
N ARG A 286 -8.73 -3.32 19.54
CA ARG A 286 -7.47 -4.01 19.45
C ARG A 286 -7.65 -5.46 19.88
N LEU A 287 -7.17 -6.38 19.04
CA LEU A 287 -7.21 -7.82 19.31
C LEU A 287 -5.81 -8.30 19.72
N PRO A 288 -5.70 -9.41 20.44
CA PRO A 288 -4.44 -10.08 20.65
C PRO A 288 -3.78 -10.44 19.32
N LEU A 289 -2.47 -10.33 19.22
CA LEU A 289 -1.68 -10.73 18.06
C LEU A 289 -0.52 -11.59 18.53
N ASN A 290 -0.35 -12.76 17.95
CA ASN A 290 0.81 -13.60 18.23
C ASN A 290 2.04 -13.01 17.55
N GLY A 291 3.12 -12.85 18.30
CA GLY A 291 4.37 -12.29 17.78
C GLY A 291 5.19 -11.59 18.84
N GLU A 292 6.33 -11.11 18.41
CA GLU A 292 7.28 -10.39 19.25
C GLU A 292 6.65 -9.08 19.77
N ARG A 293 7.05 -8.69 20.98
CA ARG A 293 6.68 -7.41 21.60
C ARG A 293 7.91 -6.50 21.66
N LEU A 294 7.67 -5.21 21.44
CA LEU A 294 8.72 -4.23 21.62
C LEU A 294 9.19 -4.21 23.08
N ASP A 295 10.47 -4.47 23.27
CA ASP A 295 11.14 -4.31 24.56
C ASP A 295 11.95 -3.01 24.56
N LEU A 296 11.50 -2.02 25.32
CA LEU A 296 12.17 -0.73 25.43
C LEU A 296 13.56 -0.83 26.07
N PHE A 297 13.81 -1.83 26.91
CA PHE A 297 15.10 -2.03 27.53
C PHE A 297 16.17 -2.57 26.56
N SER A 298 15.75 -3.21 25.49
CA SER A 298 16.64 -3.68 24.42
C SER A 298 17.05 -2.57 23.43
N LEU A 299 16.35 -1.45 23.43
CA LEU A 299 16.64 -0.32 22.56
C LEU A 299 17.84 0.47 23.09
N LYS A 300 18.82 0.71 22.21
CA LYS A 300 19.97 1.55 22.56
C LYS A 300 19.64 3.04 22.35
N ASP A 301 19.42 3.42 21.09
CA ASP A 301 19.15 4.78 20.68
C ASP A 301 18.06 4.84 19.62
N LEU A 302 17.27 5.90 19.63
CA LEU A 302 16.35 6.29 18.55
C LEU A 302 16.93 7.52 17.87
N THR A 303 17.31 7.39 16.61
CA THR A 303 17.98 8.45 15.85
C THR A 303 17.10 8.97 14.72
N PHE A 304 17.22 10.26 14.43
CA PHE A 304 16.41 10.94 13.43
C PHE A 304 17.30 11.82 12.54
N GLU A 305 17.09 11.73 11.23
CA GLU A 305 17.83 12.50 10.23
C GLU A 305 16.87 13.14 9.23
N ARG A 306 17.30 14.22 8.60
CA ARG A 306 16.56 14.81 7.48
C ARG A 306 16.82 14.01 6.20
N PRO A 307 15.83 13.79 5.33
CA PRO A 307 16.06 13.18 4.02
C PRO A 307 16.90 14.12 3.13
N ASP A 308 17.80 13.55 2.36
CA ASP A 308 18.59 14.26 1.37
C ASP A 308 17.94 14.13 -0.01
N THR A 309 17.17 15.12 -0.41
CA THR A 309 16.43 15.13 -1.68
C THR A 309 17.28 15.37 -2.90
N GLU A 310 18.56 15.78 -2.74
CA GLU A 310 19.51 15.88 -3.85
C GLU A 310 20.11 14.51 -4.19
N ARG A 311 20.43 13.70 -3.17
CA ARG A 311 20.89 12.32 -3.38
C ARG A 311 19.75 11.38 -3.79
N PHE A 312 18.54 11.65 -3.30
CA PHE A 312 17.34 10.85 -3.56
C PHE A 312 16.26 11.71 -4.24
N PRO A 313 16.44 12.05 -5.52
CA PRO A 313 15.56 12.99 -6.21
C PRO A 313 14.12 12.44 -6.37
N CYS A 314 13.89 11.13 -6.30
CA CYS A 314 12.55 10.56 -6.37
C CYS A 314 11.62 11.09 -5.27
N LEU A 315 12.13 11.34 -4.06
CA LEU A 315 11.34 11.97 -3.00
C LEU A 315 10.96 13.41 -3.36
N ARG A 316 11.90 14.19 -3.94
CA ARG A 316 11.61 15.55 -4.42
C ARG A 316 10.54 15.54 -5.51
N LEU A 317 10.66 14.66 -6.50
CA LEU A 317 9.69 14.53 -7.60
C LEU A 317 8.28 14.18 -7.10
N ALA A 318 8.17 13.35 -6.07
CA ALA A 318 6.89 13.04 -5.44
C ALA A 318 6.25 14.28 -4.78
N TYR A 319 7.03 15.08 -4.03
CA TYR A 319 6.53 16.34 -3.46
C TYR A 319 6.12 17.34 -4.56
N GLU A 320 6.93 17.49 -5.60
CA GLU A 320 6.64 18.36 -6.74
C GLU A 320 5.34 17.94 -7.43
N SER A 321 5.16 16.64 -7.66
CA SER A 321 3.92 16.12 -8.26
C SER A 321 2.69 16.40 -7.40
N LEU A 322 2.81 16.26 -6.07
CA LEU A 322 1.73 16.54 -5.14
C LEU A 322 1.38 18.03 -5.09
N HIS A 323 2.39 18.92 -5.11
CA HIS A 323 2.18 20.38 -5.17
C HIS A 323 1.52 20.81 -6.47
N GLN A 324 1.91 20.21 -7.59
CA GLN A 324 1.33 20.50 -8.90
C GLN A 324 -0.12 19.97 -8.99
N GLY A 325 -0.41 18.83 -8.37
CA GLY A 325 -1.74 18.22 -8.32
C GLY A 325 -2.20 17.63 -9.64
N GLY A 326 -3.53 17.57 -9.85
CA GLY A 326 -4.13 16.99 -11.04
C GLY A 326 -3.64 15.57 -11.31
N ASN A 327 -3.34 15.26 -12.57
CA ASN A 327 -2.84 13.94 -12.97
C ASN A 327 -1.32 13.73 -12.74
N MET A 328 -0.59 14.70 -12.17
CA MET A 328 0.86 14.61 -12.04
C MET A 328 1.33 13.43 -11.17
N PRO A 329 0.70 13.12 -10.00
CA PRO A 329 1.08 11.93 -9.24
C PRO A 329 0.81 10.61 -10.00
N CYS A 330 -0.21 10.57 -10.85
CA CYS A 330 -0.46 9.42 -11.74
C CYS A 330 0.69 9.24 -12.75
N ILE A 331 1.18 10.33 -13.33
CA ILE A 331 2.34 10.32 -14.25
C ILE A 331 3.58 9.77 -13.54
N VAL A 332 3.87 10.25 -12.31
CA VAL A 332 5.00 9.78 -11.52
C VAL A 332 4.88 8.28 -11.22
N ASN A 333 3.70 7.81 -10.80
CA ASN A 333 3.49 6.39 -10.53
C ASN A 333 3.70 5.54 -11.79
N ALA A 334 3.10 5.92 -12.92
CA ALA A 334 3.21 5.17 -14.18
C ALA A 334 4.67 5.07 -14.66
N ALA A 335 5.39 6.20 -14.64
CA ALA A 335 6.81 6.24 -14.98
C ALA A 335 7.64 5.38 -14.02
N ASN A 336 7.39 5.50 -12.71
CA ASN A 336 8.11 4.73 -11.68
C ASN A 336 7.93 3.22 -11.85
N GLU A 337 6.73 2.74 -12.12
CA GLU A 337 6.52 1.29 -12.33
C GLU A 337 7.31 0.77 -13.54
N VAL A 338 7.42 1.57 -14.60
CA VAL A 338 8.18 1.21 -15.80
C VAL A 338 9.68 1.17 -15.51
N VAL A 339 10.23 2.22 -14.89
CA VAL A 339 11.69 2.30 -14.63
C VAL A 339 12.13 1.37 -13.51
N ASN A 340 11.29 1.15 -12.50
CA ASN A 340 11.54 0.18 -11.44
C ASN A 340 11.73 -1.22 -12.02
N ARG A 341 10.81 -1.64 -12.89
CA ARG A 341 10.92 -2.91 -13.60
C ARG A 341 12.16 -2.98 -14.49
N ALA A 342 12.45 -1.92 -15.25
CA ALA A 342 13.63 -1.86 -16.12
C ALA A 342 14.95 -1.96 -15.32
N PHE A 343 15.00 -1.37 -14.13
CA PHE A 343 16.15 -1.50 -13.24
C PHE A 343 16.29 -2.93 -12.68
N LEU A 344 15.20 -3.56 -12.27
CA LEU A 344 15.19 -4.96 -11.84
C LEU A 344 15.62 -5.93 -12.95
N GLU A 345 15.37 -5.57 -14.21
CA GLU A 345 15.78 -6.33 -15.41
C GLU A 345 17.17 -5.91 -15.94
N ASP A 346 17.94 -5.10 -15.21
CA ASP A 346 19.27 -4.58 -15.59
C ASP A 346 19.30 -3.78 -16.91
N ARG A 347 18.17 -3.19 -17.32
CA ARG A 347 18.09 -2.42 -18.58
C ARG A 347 18.46 -0.95 -18.40
N ILE A 348 18.44 -0.44 -17.17
CA ILE A 348 18.84 0.93 -16.84
C ILE A 348 19.69 0.94 -15.58
N SER A 349 20.54 1.97 -15.42
CA SER A 349 21.26 2.25 -14.18
C SER A 349 20.39 2.96 -13.15
N TYR A 350 20.76 2.90 -11.88
CA TYR A 350 20.04 3.53 -10.78
C TYR A 350 19.75 5.04 -11.00
N PRO A 351 20.71 5.88 -11.44
CA PRO A 351 20.43 7.31 -11.68
C PRO A 351 19.39 7.57 -12.78
N LYS A 352 19.26 6.63 -13.74
CA LYS A 352 18.27 6.73 -14.81
C LYS A 352 16.83 6.68 -14.29
N ILE A 353 16.58 6.06 -13.13
CA ILE A 353 15.26 5.98 -12.53
C ILE A 353 14.65 7.37 -12.39
N ALA A 354 15.28 8.24 -11.61
CA ALA A 354 14.76 9.59 -11.39
C ALA A 354 14.74 10.44 -12.67
N GLN A 355 15.77 10.32 -13.53
CA GLN A 355 15.86 11.07 -14.78
C GLN A 355 14.70 10.77 -15.75
N ILE A 356 14.30 9.50 -15.86
CA ILE A 356 13.21 9.11 -16.75
C ILE A 356 11.86 9.55 -16.16
N ILE A 357 11.68 9.46 -14.84
CA ILE A 357 10.47 9.96 -14.18
C ILE A 357 10.33 11.48 -14.43
N GLU A 358 11.37 12.26 -14.17
CA GLU A 358 11.37 13.71 -14.36
C GLU A 358 11.04 14.11 -15.81
N LYS A 359 11.69 13.48 -16.80
CA LYS A 359 11.38 13.70 -18.22
C LYS A 359 9.94 13.33 -18.59
N THR A 360 9.39 12.30 -17.93
CA THR A 360 8.00 11.89 -18.17
C THR A 360 7.02 12.93 -17.60
N MET A 361 7.32 13.47 -16.42
CA MET A 361 6.53 14.56 -15.81
C MET A 361 6.52 15.81 -16.70
N GLU A 362 7.65 16.16 -17.29
CA GLU A 362 7.76 17.31 -18.21
C GLU A 362 7.01 17.12 -19.53
N LYS A 363 6.90 15.87 -20.00
CA LYS A 363 6.41 15.57 -21.35
C LYS A 363 4.91 15.31 -21.41
N ILE A 364 4.35 14.63 -20.43
CA ILE A 364 2.94 14.23 -20.45
C ILE A 364 2.04 15.44 -20.14
N PRO A 365 0.99 15.68 -20.91
CA PRO A 365 0.10 16.81 -20.68
C PRO A 365 -0.51 16.82 -19.30
N PHE A 366 -0.42 17.96 -18.62
CA PHE A 366 -1.07 18.19 -17.34
C PHE A 366 -2.59 18.31 -17.52
N SER A 367 -3.34 17.69 -16.60
CA SER A 367 -4.79 17.77 -16.54
C SER A 367 -5.28 17.84 -15.10
N THR A 368 -6.32 18.64 -14.89
CA THR A 368 -7.05 18.70 -13.61
C THR A 368 -8.33 17.86 -13.62
N ASP A 369 -8.60 17.16 -14.73
CA ASP A 369 -9.73 16.23 -14.81
C ASP A 369 -9.49 15.02 -13.90
N SER A 370 -10.38 14.82 -12.94
CA SER A 370 -10.34 13.74 -11.96
C SER A 370 -11.28 12.57 -12.31
N SER A 371 -11.57 12.37 -13.59
CA SER A 371 -12.30 11.21 -14.07
C SER A 371 -11.40 9.97 -14.13
N LEU A 372 -12.00 8.78 -14.00
CA LEU A 372 -11.28 7.52 -14.16
C LEU A 372 -10.64 7.42 -15.55
N GLU A 373 -11.35 7.84 -16.57
CA GLU A 373 -10.91 7.85 -17.97
C GLU A 373 -9.64 8.68 -18.14
N CYS A 374 -9.56 9.85 -17.48
CA CYS A 374 -8.37 10.69 -17.50
C CYS A 374 -7.18 9.97 -16.86
N TYR A 375 -7.35 9.32 -15.71
CA TYR A 375 -6.28 8.58 -15.06
C TYR A 375 -5.82 7.36 -15.87
N LEU A 376 -6.75 6.60 -16.47
CA LEU A 376 -6.42 5.48 -17.35
C LEU A 376 -5.61 5.93 -18.56
N SER A 377 -6.05 7.01 -19.21
CA SER A 377 -5.35 7.60 -20.36
C SER A 377 -3.98 8.15 -19.98
N THR A 378 -3.90 8.85 -18.85
CA THR A 378 -2.63 9.41 -18.33
C THR A 378 -1.62 8.31 -18.02
N ASP A 379 -2.03 7.26 -17.30
CA ASP A 379 -1.18 6.11 -16.98
C ASP A 379 -0.63 5.46 -18.26
N HIS A 380 -1.51 5.23 -19.23
CA HIS A 380 -1.10 4.66 -20.51
C HIS A 380 -0.06 5.52 -21.25
N MET A 381 -0.34 6.83 -21.42
CA MET A 381 0.58 7.75 -22.10
C MET A 381 1.93 7.84 -21.38
N ALA A 382 1.93 7.94 -20.06
CA ALA A 382 3.14 8.04 -19.27
C ALA A 382 3.99 6.76 -19.35
N ARG A 383 3.36 5.58 -19.31
CA ARG A 383 4.08 4.30 -19.50
C ARG A 383 4.70 4.20 -20.88
N GLU A 384 3.96 4.52 -21.93
CA GLU A 384 4.47 4.44 -23.29
C GLU A 384 5.63 5.42 -23.50
N TYR A 385 5.57 6.61 -22.94
CA TYR A 385 6.68 7.56 -23.02
C TYR A 385 7.90 7.09 -22.22
N ALA A 386 7.73 6.66 -20.98
CA ALA A 386 8.82 6.15 -20.15
C ALA A 386 9.53 4.95 -20.79
N LYS A 387 8.81 4.02 -21.42
CA LYS A 387 9.38 2.89 -22.17
C LYS A 387 10.29 3.32 -23.34
N ARG A 388 9.97 4.44 -23.98
CA ARG A 388 10.82 4.97 -25.09
C ARG A 388 12.12 5.57 -24.63
N LEU A 389 12.28 5.84 -23.34
CA LEU A 389 13.48 6.42 -22.73
C LEU A 389 14.44 5.36 -22.18
N ILE A 390 14.03 4.09 -22.15
CA ILE A 390 14.80 2.92 -21.73
C ILE A 390 15.54 2.30 -22.93
#